data_0a9e5cdf21c1887bdcced1136322ca1d
#
_entry.id   0a9e5cdf21c1887bdcced1136322ca1d
#
_cell.length_a   1.000
_cell.length_b   1.000
_cell.length_c   1.000
_cell.angle_alpha   90.00
_cell.angle_beta   90.00
_cell.angle_gamma   90.00
#
_symmetry.space_group_name_H-M   'P 1'
#
loop_
_entity.id
_entity.type
_entity.pdbx_description
1 polymer ?
#
loop_
_entity_poly.entity_id
_entity_poly.type
_entity_poly.pdbx_seq_one_letter_code
_entity_poly.pdbx_strand_id
1 'polypeptide(L)'
;MSNFIEKVKALRAHHEELLARKNEPMEWGNGIYDKWKNPILTAEHTPLEWRYDFNEKDNPYLMQRIMMNATLNSGAIKWNGKYCLVVRVEGADRKSFFAVAESPNGVDNFRFWEEPITMPDDVIPATNIYDMRITKHEDGWIYGVFCAERHDDSQPGNLSAATATAGIARTKDLKTWERLPDLKTKSQQRNVVLHPEFVDGKYAFYTRPQDGFIDTGSGGGIGWALVDDITHAEVKEEKIINARHYHTITEVKNGEGPHPIKTPKGWLHLAHGVRATADGLRYVLYMYMTALDDPTKVIAQPGGFFLVPQGDEYLGDVMNVAFANGWIADEDGKVFIYYASADTRMHVATSTVDKLIDYCMNTPEDGLYTAASVETIKKLVAKNKTNKM
;
A
#
# COMPACT_ATOMS: atom_id res chain seq x y z
N MET A 1 7.48 21.73 40.74
CA MET A 1 7.76 21.49 39.29
C MET A 1 7.10 22.61 38.49
N SER A 2 7.70 23.06 37.38
CA SER A 2 7.05 24.05 36.54
C SER A 2 5.79 23.44 35.90
N ASN A 3 4.76 24.28 35.61
CA ASN A 3 3.55 23.85 34.88
C ASN A 3 3.91 23.21 33.52
N PHE A 4 5.00 23.63 32.90
CA PHE A 4 5.52 23.07 31.66
C PHE A 4 5.95 21.60 31.82
N ILE A 5 6.71 21.28 32.87
CA ILE A 5 7.16 19.89 33.13
C ILE A 5 5.97 18.96 33.35
N GLU A 6 4.92 19.41 34.06
CA GLU A 6 3.72 18.61 34.26
C GLU A 6 2.98 18.37 32.94
N LYS A 7 2.89 19.37 32.05
CA LYS A 7 2.33 19.20 30.71
C LYS A 7 3.10 18.22 29.86
N VAL A 8 4.44 18.28 29.88
CA VAL A 8 5.29 17.32 29.15
C VAL A 8 5.07 15.90 29.65
N LYS A 9 5.02 15.68 30.97
CA LYS A 9 4.74 14.38 31.55
C LYS A 9 3.37 13.83 31.13
N ALA A 10 2.33 14.66 31.19
CA ALA A 10 0.99 14.25 30.76
C ALA A 10 0.93 13.90 29.27
N LEU A 11 1.59 14.69 28.41
CA LEU A 11 1.68 14.43 26.97
C LEU A 11 2.38 13.09 26.69
N ARG A 12 3.51 12.83 27.36
CA ARG A 12 4.23 11.56 27.20
C ARG A 12 3.42 10.36 27.71
N ALA A 13 2.73 10.51 28.85
CA ALA A 13 1.88 9.45 29.38
C ALA A 13 0.72 9.12 28.42
N HIS A 14 0.04 10.13 27.88
CA HIS A 14 -1.03 9.95 26.91
C HIS A 14 -0.54 9.30 25.61
N HIS A 15 0.63 9.72 25.12
CA HIS A 15 1.23 9.13 23.91
C HIS A 15 1.60 7.66 24.16
N GLU A 16 2.17 7.32 25.31
CA GLU A 16 2.52 5.94 25.66
C GLU A 16 1.27 5.05 25.81
N GLU A 17 0.18 5.58 26.36
CA GLU A 17 -1.12 4.90 26.42
C GLU A 17 -1.64 4.57 25.00
N LEU A 18 -1.53 5.51 24.06
CA LEU A 18 -1.90 5.29 22.67
C LEU A 18 -1.04 4.18 22.02
N LEU A 19 0.28 4.24 22.19
CA LEU A 19 1.22 3.25 21.61
C LEU A 19 1.04 1.85 22.20
N ALA A 20 0.64 1.75 23.48
CA ALA A 20 0.44 0.49 24.18
C ALA A 20 -0.98 -0.10 24.00
N ARG A 21 -1.88 0.62 23.32
CA ARG A 21 -3.28 0.19 23.14
C ARG A 21 -3.34 -1.16 22.43
N LYS A 22 -3.99 -2.12 23.08
CA LYS A 22 -4.22 -3.43 22.48
C LYS A 22 -5.28 -3.37 21.39
N ASN A 23 -5.09 -4.16 20.35
CA ASN A 23 -6.03 -4.32 19.28
C ASN A 23 -6.73 -5.70 19.36
N GLU A 24 -7.94 -5.78 18.87
CA GLU A 24 -8.75 -6.98 18.84
C GLU A 24 -9.40 -7.14 17.47
N PRO A 25 -9.59 -8.39 17.00
CA PRO A 25 -10.35 -8.62 15.78
C PRO A 25 -11.81 -8.18 15.97
N MET A 26 -12.47 -7.78 14.90
CA MET A 26 -13.91 -7.54 14.91
C MET A 26 -14.67 -8.85 15.11
N GLU A 27 -15.82 -8.82 15.80
CA GLU A 27 -16.60 -10.01 16.12
C GLU A 27 -17.15 -10.74 14.90
N TRP A 28 -17.44 -9.97 13.83
CA TRP A 28 -18.03 -10.51 12.60
C TRP A 28 -17.17 -10.15 11.41
N GLY A 29 -16.84 -11.15 10.63
CA GLY A 29 -16.10 -11.05 9.37
C GLY A 29 -16.82 -11.74 8.22
N ASN A 30 -16.24 -11.70 7.05
CA ASN A 30 -16.75 -12.37 5.84
C ASN A 30 -16.23 -13.81 5.67
N GLY A 31 -15.45 -14.31 6.65
CA GLY A 31 -14.81 -15.63 6.61
C GLY A 31 -13.50 -15.65 5.80
N ILE A 32 -13.23 -14.63 4.98
CA ILE A 32 -12.04 -14.56 4.13
C ILE A 32 -10.89 -13.91 4.89
N TYR A 33 -11.16 -12.83 5.61
CA TYR A 33 -10.23 -12.12 6.47
C TYR A 33 -10.93 -11.57 7.72
N ASP A 34 -10.16 -11.27 8.76
CA ASP A 34 -10.60 -10.62 9.98
C ASP A 34 -10.04 -9.19 10.01
N LYS A 35 -10.91 -8.17 10.06
CA LYS A 35 -10.52 -6.79 10.36
C LYS A 35 -10.29 -6.61 11.86
N TRP A 36 -9.43 -5.65 12.22
CA TRP A 36 -9.14 -5.29 13.59
C TRP A 36 -9.78 -3.94 13.94
N LYS A 37 -10.20 -3.78 15.20
CA LYS A 37 -11.06 -2.66 15.65
C LYS A 37 -10.40 -1.30 15.55
N ASN A 38 -9.09 -1.23 15.88
CA ASN A 38 -8.38 0.05 15.97
C ASN A 38 -7.41 0.22 14.80
N PRO A 39 -7.21 1.45 14.31
CA PRO A 39 -6.06 1.73 13.44
C PRO A 39 -4.77 1.41 14.19
N ILE A 40 -3.81 0.84 13.45
CA ILE A 40 -2.49 0.48 13.99
C ILE A 40 -1.52 1.67 14.01
N LEU A 41 -1.70 2.63 13.08
CA LEU A 41 -0.96 3.88 13.03
C LEU A 41 -1.88 5.03 12.60
N THR A 42 -1.71 6.16 13.26
CA THR A 42 -2.29 7.47 12.92
C THR A 42 -1.20 8.52 13.03
N ALA A 43 -1.45 9.75 12.61
CA ALA A 43 -0.52 10.86 12.79
C ALA A 43 -0.06 11.01 14.25
N GLU A 44 -0.92 10.67 15.21
CA GLU A 44 -0.58 10.78 16.64
C GLU A 44 0.38 9.72 17.15
N HIS A 45 0.56 8.61 16.42
CA HIS A 45 1.58 7.60 16.75
C HIS A 45 3.00 8.05 16.40
N THR A 46 3.17 9.13 15.62
CA THR A 46 4.50 9.65 15.31
C THR A 46 5.21 10.14 16.58
N PRO A 47 6.53 9.98 16.70
CA PRO A 47 7.28 10.39 17.88
C PRO A 47 7.00 11.83 18.29
N LEU A 48 6.88 12.06 19.58
CA LEU A 48 6.69 13.42 20.11
C LEU A 48 7.86 14.32 19.78
N GLU A 49 9.06 13.75 19.73
CA GLU A 49 10.31 14.43 19.39
C GLU A 49 10.33 14.98 17.95
N TRP A 50 9.52 14.43 17.06
CA TRP A 50 9.38 14.98 15.71
C TRP A 50 8.46 16.21 15.66
N ARG A 51 7.58 16.34 16.65
CA ARG A 51 6.50 17.34 16.65
C ARG A 51 6.70 18.49 17.61
N TYR A 52 7.38 18.26 18.73
CA TYR A 52 7.49 19.22 19.82
C TYR A 52 8.96 19.59 20.09
N ASP A 53 9.19 20.87 20.33
CA ASP A 53 10.35 21.33 21.04
C ASP A 53 10.05 21.29 22.55
N PHE A 54 10.82 20.50 23.30
CA PHE A 54 10.68 20.35 24.75
C PHE A 54 11.49 21.36 25.57
N ASN A 55 12.07 22.39 24.93
CA ASN A 55 12.72 23.47 25.61
C ASN A 55 11.67 24.53 26.05
N GLU A 56 11.46 24.70 27.36
CA GLU A 56 10.47 25.64 27.90
C GLU A 56 10.72 27.10 27.42
N LYS A 57 11.99 27.50 27.18
CA LYS A 57 12.32 28.84 26.72
C LYS A 57 11.86 29.09 25.27
N ASP A 58 12.00 28.08 24.43
CA ASP A 58 11.71 28.16 23.00
C ASP A 58 10.25 27.79 22.69
N ASN A 59 9.62 26.99 23.57
CA ASN A 59 8.24 26.51 23.42
C ASN A 59 7.46 26.58 24.75
N PRO A 60 7.26 27.75 25.34
CA PRO A 60 6.67 27.90 26.68
C PRO A 60 5.22 27.41 26.78
N TYR A 61 4.51 27.31 25.67
CA TYR A 61 3.13 26.83 25.61
C TYR A 61 3.02 25.33 25.29
N LEU A 62 4.14 24.64 25.01
CA LEU A 62 4.20 23.25 24.57
C LEU A 62 3.31 23.01 23.34
N MET A 63 3.50 23.83 22.31
CA MET A 63 2.79 23.69 21.03
C MET A 63 3.56 22.73 20.09
N GLN A 64 2.84 22.04 19.23
CA GLN A 64 3.48 21.32 18.12
C GLN A 64 4.19 22.35 17.21
N ARG A 65 5.47 22.07 16.88
CA ARG A 65 6.24 22.88 15.93
C ARG A 65 6.16 22.33 14.52
N ILE A 66 6.03 21.01 14.42
CA ILE A 66 5.76 20.31 13.17
C ILE A 66 4.48 19.48 13.37
N MET A 67 3.46 19.74 12.57
CA MET A 67 2.21 18.99 12.61
C MET A 67 2.26 17.85 11.58
N MET A 68 1.85 16.66 11.99
CA MET A 68 1.66 15.51 11.10
C MET A 68 0.19 15.44 10.69
N ASN A 69 -0.05 15.21 9.40
CA ASN A 69 -1.40 15.07 8.84
C ASN A 69 -1.84 13.61 8.82
N ALA A 70 -1.00 12.72 8.31
CA ALA A 70 -1.37 11.35 8.06
C ALA A 70 -0.21 10.37 8.18
N THR A 71 -0.55 9.11 8.45
CA THR A 71 0.33 7.93 8.29
C THR A 71 -0.41 6.91 7.44
N LEU A 72 0.11 6.59 6.25
CA LEU A 72 -0.64 5.84 5.26
C LEU A 72 0.28 5.01 4.34
N ASN A 73 -0.32 4.15 3.52
CA ASN A 73 0.28 3.48 2.35
C ASN A 73 1.68 2.90 2.61
N SER A 74 1.80 2.07 3.65
CA SER A 74 3.09 1.50 4.05
C SER A 74 3.46 0.24 3.27
N GLY A 75 4.73 0.15 2.84
CA GLY A 75 5.35 -1.14 2.54
C GLY A 75 5.55 -1.95 3.82
N ALA A 76 5.62 -3.27 3.72
CA ALA A 76 5.73 -4.15 4.89
C ALA A 76 6.75 -5.26 4.68
N ILE A 77 7.46 -5.62 5.73
CA ILE A 77 8.44 -6.71 5.73
C ILE A 77 8.60 -7.28 7.15
N LYS A 78 8.82 -8.58 7.25
CA LYS A 78 9.28 -9.18 8.51
C LYS A 78 10.81 -9.05 8.60
N TRP A 79 11.29 -8.34 9.61
CA TRP A 79 12.71 -8.04 9.79
C TRP A 79 13.13 -8.27 11.25
N ASN A 80 14.19 -9.07 11.45
CA ASN A 80 14.70 -9.42 12.79
C ASN A 80 13.62 -9.91 13.76
N GLY A 81 12.67 -10.73 13.28
CA GLY A 81 11.58 -11.29 14.06
C GLY A 81 10.43 -10.32 14.36
N LYS A 82 10.49 -9.08 13.86
CA LYS A 82 9.44 -8.06 14.03
C LYS A 82 8.71 -7.77 12.71
N TYR A 83 7.48 -7.27 12.83
CA TYR A 83 6.70 -6.77 11.71
C TYR A 83 7.04 -5.29 11.50
N CYS A 84 7.76 -5.00 10.42
CA CYS A 84 8.23 -3.66 10.10
C CYS A 84 7.42 -3.07 8.94
N LEU A 85 6.97 -1.84 9.12
CA LEU A 85 6.29 -1.05 8.12
C LEU A 85 7.17 0.12 7.72
N VAL A 86 7.39 0.31 6.42
CA VAL A 86 7.98 1.54 5.89
C VAL A 86 6.82 2.45 5.52
N VAL A 87 6.49 3.34 6.44
CA VAL A 87 5.28 4.15 6.45
C VAL A 87 5.51 5.44 5.67
N ARG A 88 4.57 5.80 4.80
CA ARG A 88 4.43 7.17 4.34
C ARG A 88 3.88 8.01 5.48
N VAL A 89 4.65 8.98 5.93
CA VAL A 89 4.21 10.02 6.86
C VAL A 89 4.07 11.31 6.08
N GLU A 90 2.93 11.98 6.21
CA GLU A 90 2.68 13.26 5.57
C GLU A 90 2.58 14.37 6.63
N GLY A 91 3.35 15.42 6.44
CA GLY A 91 3.26 16.64 7.24
C GLY A 91 2.07 17.52 6.86
N ALA A 92 1.70 18.44 7.72
CA ALA A 92 0.66 19.46 7.42
C ALA A 92 1.06 20.38 6.24
N ASP A 93 2.32 20.38 5.82
CA ASP A 93 2.85 21.08 4.65
C ASP A 93 2.67 20.29 3.34
N ARG A 94 2.00 19.13 3.38
CA ARG A 94 1.77 18.20 2.27
C ARG A 94 3.05 17.57 1.70
N LYS A 95 4.14 17.56 2.46
CA LYS A 95 5.33 16.80 2.09
C LYS A 95 5.30 15.45 2.75
N SER A 96 5.53 14.41 1.97
CA SER A 96 5.64 13.04 2.47
C SER A 96 7.10 12.64 2.63
N PHE A 97 7.35 11.83 3.62
CA PHE A 97 8.62 11.16 3.85
C PHE A 97 8.36 9.73 4.35
N PHE A 98 9.41 8.91 4.39
CA PHE A 98 9.30 7.53 4.86
C PHE A 98 9.88 7.39 6.27
N ALA A 99 9.24 6.53 7.07
CA ALA A 99 9.72 6.18 8.39
C ALA A 99 9.41 4.72 8.71
N VAL A 100 10.26 4.08 9.50
CA VAL A 100 10.03 2.69 9.91
C VAL A 100 9.25 2.67 11.22
N ALA A 101 8.16 1.91 11.24
CA ALA A 101 7.46 1.52 12.46
C ALA A 101 7.52 0.00 12.62
N GLU A 102 7.76 -0.49 13.83
CA GLU A 102 7.86 -1.93 14.11
C GLU A 102 6.89 -2.38 15.20
N SER A 103 6.43 -3.62 15.09
CA SER A 103 5.56 -4.27 16.05
C SER A 103 6.04 -5.70 16.37
N PRO A 104 5.90 -6.18 17.61
CA PRO A 104 6.24 -7.55 17.97
C PRO A 104 5.24 -8.60 17.44
N ASN A 105 4.01 -8.22 17.11
CA ASN A 105 2.91 -9.14 16.78
C ASN A 105 2.15 -8.79 15.49
N GLY A 106 2.45 -7.65 14.87
CA GLY A 106 1.89 -7.21 13.59
C GLY A 106 0.48 -6.63 13.64
N VAL A 107 -0.15 -6.53 14.81
CA VAL A 107 -1.54 -6.06 14.96
C VAL A 107 -1.71 -4.91 15.95
N ASP A 108 -0.77 -4.74 16.87
CA ASP A 108 -0.72 -3.62 17.82
C ASP A 108 0.73 -3.31 18.25
N ASN A 109 0.91 -2.37 19.18
CA ASN A 109 2.23 -1.94 19.67
C ASN A 109 3.21 -1.52 18.56
N PHE A 110 2.71 -0.91 17.51
CA PHE A 110 3.59 -0.31 16.51
C PHE A 110 4.28 0.93 17.09
N ARG A 111 5.60 1.00 16.95
CA ARG A 111 6.42 2.12 17.38
C ARG A 111 7.33 2.55 16.24
N PHE A 112 7.32 3.82 15.92
CA PHE A 112 8.28 4.39 14.98
C PHE A 112 9.69 4.31 15.56
N TRP A 113 10.69 4.14 14.69
CA TRP A 113 12.06 4.36 15.04
C TRP A 113 12.30 5.84 15.36
N GLU A 114 13.42 6.13 16.03
CA GLU A 114 13.72 7.48 16.53
C GLU A 114 13.75 8.54 15.43
N GLU A 115 14.31 8.19 14.27
CA GLU A 115 14.46 9.11 13.13
C GLU A 115 13.73 8.57 11.89
N PRO A 116 13.21 9.48 11.04
CA PRO A 116 12.70 9.10 9.73
C PRO A 116 13.83 8.65 8.81
N ILE A 117 13.48 8.00 7.71
CA ILE A 117 14.44 7.58 6.69
C ILE A 117 14.98 8.82 5.97
N THR A 118 16.27 9.01 6.00
CA THR A 118 16.95 9.95 5.10
C THR A 118 17.07 9.30 3.72
N MET A 119 16.13 9.64 2.81
CA MET A 119 16.17 9.15 1.44
C MET A 119 17.08 10.08 0.62
N PRO A 120 18.18 9.56 0.04
CA PRO A 120 19.00 10.38 -0.85
C PRO A 120 18.21 10.84 -2.08
N ASP A 121 18.52 12.03 -2.57
CA ASP A 121 17.94 12.52 -3.83
C ASP A 121 18.53 11.78 -5.04
N ASP A 122 17.75 11.75 -6.13
CA ASP A 122 18.25 11.44 -7.47
C ASP A 122 18.92 12.68 -8.08
N VAL A 123 19.43 12.55 -9.28
CA VAL A 123 20.04 13.66 -10.08
C VAL A 123 19.11 14.89 -10.14
N ILE A 124 17.80 14.64 -10.29
CA ILE A 124 16.75 15.67 -10.19
C ILE A 124 15.97 15.41 -8.92
N PRO A 125 16.03 16.29 -7.90
CA PRO A 125 15.29 16.15 -6.67
C PRO A 125 13.78 16.03 -6.92
N ALA A 126 13.12 15.14 -6.18
CA ALA A 126 11.67 15.03 -6.20
C ALA A 126 11.05 16.12 -5.31
N THR A 127 9.93 16.70 -5.75
CA THR A 127 9.14 17.61 -4.91
C THR A 127 8.46 16.85 -3.79
N ASN A 128 8.00 15.62 -4.07
CA ASN A 128 7.37 14.74 -3.11
C ASN A 128 7.70 13.27 -3.43
N ILE A 129 7.88 12.45 -2.40
CA ILE A 129 8.09 11.00 -2.51
C ILE A 129 7.05 10.28 -1.67
N TYR A 130 6.40 9.23 -2.22
CA TYR A 130 5.32 8.56 -1.51
C TYR A 130 5.08 7.13 -1.97
N ASP A 131 4.32 6.38 -1.17
CA ASP A 131 3.77 5.06 -1.48
C ASP A 131 4.82 4.00 -1.79
N MET A 132 5.79 3.82 -0.88
CA MET A 132 6.84 2.82 -1.05
C MET A 132 6.31 1.40 -0.88
N ARG A 133 6.64 0.54 -1.85
CA ARG A 133 6.49 -0.92 -1.79
C ARG A 133 7.83 -1.53 -1.46
N ILE A 134 7.84 -2.44 -0.50
CA ILE A 134 9.06 -3.13 -0.07
C ILE A 134 9.07 -4.54 -0.64
N THR A 135 10.16 -4.91 -1.30
CA THR A 135 10.38 -6.26 -1.82
C THR A 135 11.73 -6.78 -1.36
N LYS A 136 11.75 -7.89 -0.62
CA LYS A 136 12.97 -8.64 -0.40
C LYS A 136 13.19 -9.50 -1.64
N HIS A 137 14.20 -9.16 -2.42
CA HIS A 137 14.50 -9.83 -3.68
C HIS A 137 15.50 -10.97 -3.47
N GLU A 138 15.46 -11.97 -4.35
CA GLU A 138 16.33 -13.15 -4.26
C GLU A 138 17.85 -12.85 -4.44
N ASP A 139 18.23 -11.68 -5.00
CA ASP A 139 19.61 -11.19 -5.02
C ASP A 139 20.14 -10.76 -3.64
N GLY A 140 19.27 -10.85 -2.62
CA GLY A 140 19.59 -10.58 -1.22
C GLY A 140 19.50 -9.11 -0.83
N TRP A 141 19.02 -8.20 -1.69
CA TRP A 141 18.67 -6.83 -1.35
C TRP A 141 17.21 -6.70 -0.93
N ILE A 142 16.94 -5.69 -0.15
CA ILE A 142 15.59 -5.19 0.11
C ILE A 142 15.43 -3.93 -0.73
N TYR A 143 14.49 -3.95 -1.66
CA TYR A 143 14.18 -2.83 -2.52
C TYR A 143 12.94 -2.08 -2.04
N GLY A 144 13.00 -0.77 -2.10
CA GLY A 144 11.86 0.13 -1.99
C GLY A 144 11.58 0.75 -3.37
N VAL A 145 10.38 0.54 -3.89
CA VAL A 145 9.92 1.19 -5.12
C VAL A 145 8.79 2.14 -4.74
N PHE A 146 8.91 3.40 -5.12
CA PHE A 146 8.01 4.46 -4.68
C PHE A 146 7.74 5.48 -5.78
N CYS A 147 6.72 6.31 -5.61
CA CYS A 147 6.46 7.42 -6.51
C CYS A 147 7.37 8.59 -6.17
N ALA A 148 8.09 9.10 -7.17
CA ALA A 148 8.83 10.35 -7.14
C ALA A 148 8.10 11.36 -8.03
N GLU A 149 7.54 12.41 -7.42
CA GLU A 149 6.71 13.40 -8.08
C GLU A 149 7.44 14.73 -8.18
N ARG A 150 7.29 15.38 -9.35
CA ARG A 150 7.85 16.69 -9.66
C ARG A 150 6.79 17.56 -10.32
N HIS A 151 6.94 18.87 -10.22
CA HIS A 151 6.12 19.77 -11.03
C HIS A 151 6.37 19.53 -12.53
N ASP A 152 5.33 19.64 -13.33
CA ASP A 152 5.49 19.58 -14.81
C ASP A 152 5.91 20.96 -15.34
N ASP A 153 7.20 21.14 -15.56
CA ASP A 153 7.79 22.40 -16.03
C ASP A 153 7.35 22.79 -17.44
N SER A 154 6.72 21.89 -18.20
CA SER A 154 6.10 22.22 -19.48
C SER A 154 4.81 23.04 -19.29
N GLN A 155 4.26 23.08 -18.09
CA GLN A 155 3.04 23.78 -17.70
C GLN A 155 3.29 24.74 -16.50
N PRO A 156 4.19 25.72 -16.61
CA PRO A 156 4.65 26.51 -15.46
C PRO A 156 3.55 27.32 -14.76
N GLY A 157 2.47 27.66 -15.48
CA GLY A 157 1.30 28.35 -14.91
C GLY A 157 0.26 27.45 -14.25
N ASN A 158 0.40 26.13 -14.35
CA ASN A 158 -0.51 25.17 -13.75
C ASN A 158 0.11 24.53 -12.49
N LEU A 159 -0.14 25.09 -11.33
CA LEU A 159 0.42 24.62 -10.04
C LEU A 159 -0.06 23.22 -9.63
N SER A 160 -1.01 22.63 -10.35
CA SER A 160 -1.46 21.25 -10.16
C SER A 160 -0.87 20.27 -11.16
N ALA A 161 -0.11 20.75 -12.15
CA ALA A 161 0.53 19.88 -13.11
C ALA A 161 1.72 19.14 -12.48
N ALA A 162 1.68 17.82 -12.56
CA ALA A 162 2.69 16.96 -11.98
C ALA A 162 3.11 15.84 -12.93
N THR A 163 4.39 15.51 -12.90
CA THR A 163 4.97 14.31 -13.51
C THR A 163 5.39 13.33 -12.41
N ALA A 164 5.25 12.04 -12.67
CA ALA A 164 5.62 11.01 -11.72
C ALA A 164 6.44 9.91 -12.38
N THR A 165 7.50 9.53 -11.68
CA THR A 165 8.36 8.40 -12.02
C THR A 165 8.37 7.39 -10.89
N ALA A 166 8.75 6.15 -11.17
CA ALA A 166 8.99 5.17 -10.14
C ALA A 166 10.43 5.32 -9.64
N GLY A 167 10.57 5.83 -8.41
CA GLY A 167 11.84 5.88 -7.70
C GLY A 167 12.22 4.50 -7.18
N ILE A 168 13.52 4.17 -7.23
CA ILE A 168 14.07 2.91 -6.73
C ILE A 168 15.13 3.21 -5.67
N ALA A 169 15.03 2.53 -4.54
CA ALA A 169 16.10 2.52 -3.53
C ALA A 169 16.29 1.11 -2.99
N ARG A 170 17.47 0.82 -2.40
CA ARG A 170 17.74 -0.47 -1.78
C ARG A 170 18.43 -0.33 -0.45
N THR A 171 18.29 -1.35 0.39
CA THR A 171 18.85 -1.38 1.73
C THR A 171 19.21 -2.80 2.15
N LYS A 172 20.01 -2.93 3.21
CA LYS A 172 20.28 -4.19 3.92
C LYS A 172 19.78 -4.18 5.37
N ASP A 173 19.34 -3.03 5.88
CA ASP A 173 19.06 -2.83 7.30
C ASP A 173 17.81 -1.98 7.60
N LEU A 174 17.09 -1.51 6.57
CA LEU A 174 15.97 -0.56 6.60
C LEU A 174 16.32 0.85 7.14
N LYS A 175 17.57 1.09 7.51
CA LYS A 175 18.06 2.38 8.03
C LYS A 175 18.82 3.17 6.99
N THR A 176 19.77 2.48 6.34
CA THR A 176 20.64 3.10 5.33
C THR A 176 20.12 2.72 3.95
N TRP A 177 19.75 3.72 3.17
CA TRP A 177 19.21 3.53 1.85
C TRP A 177 20.15 4.06 0.78
N GLU A 178 20.38 3.25 -0.23
CA GLU A 178 21.04 3.64 -1.46
C GLU A 178 19.98 3.96 -2.52
N ARG A 179 19.95 5.21 -2.96
CA ARG A 179 19.07 5.67 -4.04
C ARG A 179 19.65 5.23 -5.38
N LEU A 180 18.87 4.50 -6.18
CA LEU A 180 19.17 4.18 -7.56
C LEU A 180 18.46 5.19 -8.50
N PRO A 181 18.90 5.34 -9.77
CA PRO A 181 18.18 6.14 -10.74
C PRO A 181 16.71 5.71 -10.88
N ASP A 182 15.84 6.67 -11.14
CA ASP A 182 14.42 6.39 -11.40
C ASP A 182 14.25 5.42 -12.57
N LEU A 183 13.24 4.56 -12.49
CA LEU A 183 12.87 3.66 -13.58
C LEU A 183 12.50 4.46 -14.83
N LYS A 184 13.25 4.29 -15.91
CA LYS A 184 12.94 4.92 -17.19
C LYS A 184 11.79 4.21 -17.88
N THR A 185 10.76 4.94 -18.24
CA THR A 185 9.55 4.45 -18.90
C THR A 185 9.07 5.43 -19.96
N LYS A 186 8.26 4.97 -20.91
CA LYS A 186 7.66 5.83 -21.96
C LYS A 186 6.52 6.69 -21.43
N SER A 187 5.77 6.17 -20.44
CA SER A 187 4.65 6.84 -19.79
C SER A 187 4.99 7.20 -18.34
N GLN A 188 4.19 8.05 -17.71
CA GLN A 188 4.27 8.22 -16.26
C GLN A 188 3.97 6.92 -15.55
N GLN A 189 4.60 6.71 -14.39
CA GLN A 189 4.43 5.51 -13.58
C GLN A 189 4.17 5.88 -12.13
N ARG A 190 3.12 5.27 -11.59
CA ARG A 190 2.83 5.23 -10.15
C ARG A 190 2.54 3.78 -9.77
N ASN A 191 2.67 3.43 -8.50
CA ASN A 191 2.34 2.09 -8.02
C ASN A 191 3.10 0.95 -8.72
N VAL A 192 4.38 1.19 -9.04
CA VAL A 192 5.28 0.17 -9.57
C VAL A 192 5.73 -0.74 -8.44
N VAL A 193 5.79 -2.04 -8.71
CA VAL A 193 6.18 -3.07 -7.74
C VAL A 193 7.24 -3.98 -8.34
N LEU A 194 8.31 -4.25 -7.60
CA LEU A 194 9.32 -5.22 -8.00
C LEU A 194 8.84 -6.64 -7.65
N HIS A 195 8.91 -7.55 -8.61
CA HIS A 195 8.71 -8.98 -8.37
C HIS A 195 9.85 -9.53 -7.48
N PRO A 196 9.58 -10.44 -6.54
CA PRO A 196 10.60 -10.88 -5.57
C PRO A 196 11.70 -11.79 -6.15
N GLU A 197 11.48 -12.35 -7.33
CA GLU A 197 12.40 -13.28 -7.99
C GLU A 197 12.76 -12.79 -9.39
N PHE A 198 13.90 -13.23 -9.92
CA PHE A 198 14.22 -13.06 -11.33
C PHE A 198 13.23 -13.83 -12.21
N VAL A 199 12.88 -13.26 -13.34
CA VAL A 199 12.11 -13.91 -14.39
C VAL A 199 12.95 -13.87 -15.67
N ASP A 200 13.26 -15.02 -16.25
CA ASP A 200 14.18 -15.15 -17.37
C ASP A 200 15.56 -14.50 -17.12
N GLY A 201 16.03 -14.55 -15.86
CA GLY A 201 17.29 -13.96 -15.44
C GLY A 201 17.29 -12.43 -15.34
N LYS A 202 16.13 -11.78 -15.36
CA LYS A 202 15.94 -10.32 -15.33
C LYS A 202 15.12 -9.90 -14.11
N TYR A 203 15.28 -8.64 -13.70
CA TYR A 203 14.36 -8.01 -12.76
C TYR A 203 13.02 -7.78 -13.43
N ALA A 204 11.94 -8.15 -12.74
CA ALA A 204 10.60 -8.03 -13.27
C ALA A 204 9.78 -7.00 -12.46
N PHE A 205 9.03 -6.16 -13.16
CA PHE A 205 8.23 -5.10 -12.55
C PHE A 205 6.77 -5.22 -12.96
N TYR A 206 5.89 -5.10 -11.97
CA TYR A 206 4.51 -4.75 -12.21
C TYR A 206 4.44 -3.23 -12.32
N THR A 207 3.95 -2.75 -13.46
CA THR A 207 3.88 -1.34 -13.80
C THR A 207 2.44 -0.86 -13.85
N ARG A 208 2.25 0.44 -13.91
CA ARG A 208 0.94 1.04 -14.15
C ARG A 208 1.08 2.27 -15.04
N PRO A 209 1.09 2.07 -16.37
CA PRO A 209 1.22 3.17 -17.32
C PRO A 209 0.02 4.13 -17.22
N GLN A 210 0.31 5.44 -17.28
CA GLN A 210 -0.70 6.50 -17.26
C GLN A 210 -0.22 7.74 -18.01
N ASP A 211 -1.16 8.52 -18.55
CA ASP A 211 -0.85 9.70 -19.34
C ASP A 211 -0.73 10.96 -18.48
N GLY A 212 -1.51 11.05 -17.39
CA GLY A 212 -1.57 12.23 -16.53
C GLY A 212 -1.51 11.93 -15.04
N PHE A 213 -1.69 12.95 -14.20
CA PHE A 213 -1.60 12.84 -12.76
C PHE A 213 -2.69 11.91 -12.16
N ILE A 214 -3.94 12.11 -12.53
CA ILE A 214 -5.08 11.31 -12.06
C ILE A 214 -5.59 10.41 -13.17
N ASP A 215 -5.64 10.91 -14.40
CA ASP A 215 -6.13 10.20 -15.58
C ASP A 215 -5.09 9.20 -16.09
N THR A 216 -5.53 7.99 -16.35
CA THR A 216 -4.71 6.97 -17.00
C THR A 216 -4.76 7.08 -18.54
N GLY A 217 -5.62 7.93 -19.06
CA GLY A 217 -5.84 8.10 -20.49
C GLY A 217 -6.26 6.80 -21.20
N SER A 218 -5.65 6.54 -22.35
CA SER A 218 -5.82 5.28 -23.08
C SER A 218 -5.03 4.11 -22.46
N GLY A 219 -4.07 4.40 -21.59
CA GLY A 219 -3.28 3.42 -20.84
C GLY A 219 -4.04 2.84 -19.66
N GLY A 220 -3.32 2.50 -18.60
CA GLY A 220 -3.86 1.91 -17.39
C GLY A 220 -3.93 0.39 -17.45
N GLY A 221 -4.34 -0.18 -16.34
CA GLY A 221 -4.18 -1.61 -16.12
C GLY A 221 -2.86 -1.90 -15.40
N ILE A 222 -2.72 -3.13 -14.90
CA ILE A 222 -1.44 -3.61 -14.37
C ILE A 222 -0.61 -4.08 -15.54
N GLY A 223 0.55 -3.46 -15.72
CA GLY A 223 1.54 -3.80 -16.73
C GLY A 223 2.60 -4.74 -16.17
N TRP A 224 3.39 -5.28 -17.06
CA TRP A 224 4.56 -6.12 -16.80
C TRP A 224 5.73 -5.69 -17.66
N ALA A 225 6.89 -5.59 -17.05
CA ALA A 225 8.13 -5.24 -17.74
C ALA A 225 9.32 -5.99 -17.17
N LEU A 226 10.28 -6.35 -18.03
CA LEU A 226 11.56 -6.95 -17.65
C LEU A 226 12.69 -5.93 -17.84
N VAL A 227 13.63 -5.91 -16.90
CA VAL A 227 14.77 -5.00 -16.85
C VAL A 227 16.05 -5.81 -16.62
N ASP A 228 17.07 -5.56 -17.43
CA ASP A 228 18.33 -6.32 -17.36
C ASP A 228 19.20 -5.92 -16.16
N ASP A 229 19.19 -4.62 -15.81
CA ASP A 229 20.01 -4.03 -14.74
C ASP A 229 19.18 -3.06 -13.90
N ILE A 230 18.94 -3.37 -12.64
CA ILE A 230 18.15 -2.54 -11.74
C ILE A 230 18.88 -1.23 -11.35
N THR A 231 20.21 -1.17 -11.49
CA THR A 231 21.00 0.03 -11.20
C THR A 231 20.91 1.09 -12.31
N HIS A 232 20.40 0.68 -13.49
CA HIS A 232 20.12 1.53 -14.66
C HIS A 232 18.81 1.08 -15.32
N ALA A 233 17.76 0.97 -14.50
CA ALA A 233 16.50 0.34 -14.89
C ALA A 233 15.80 1.11 -16.02
N GLU A 234 15.56 0.43 -17.14
CA GLU A 234 14.85 0.96 -18.31
C GLU A 234 13.85 -0.06 -18.85
N VAL A 235 12.58 0.34 -18.92
CA VAL A 235 11.50 -0.45 -19.51
C VAL A 235 11.48 -0.23 -21.01
N LYS A 236 11.95 -1.21 -21.77
CA LYS A 236 11.94 -1.20 -23.23
C LYS A 236 10.59 -1.59 -23.80
N GLU A 237 9.96 -2.59 -23.19
CA GLU A 237 8.65 -3.14 -23.54
C GLU A 237 7.79 -3.30 -22.30
N GLU A 238 6.52 -2.97 -22.41
CA GLU A 238 5.52 -3.07 -21.34
C GLU A 238 4.27 -3.75 -21.89
N LYS A 239 3.80 -4.77 -21.19
CA LYS A 239 2.62 -5.55 -21.55
C LYS A 239 1.57 -5.44 -20.44
N ILE A 240 0.32 -5.10 -20.77
CA ILE A 240 -0.78 -5.14 -19.80
C ILE A 240 -1.17 -6.59 -19.53
N ILE A 241 -1.13 -6.99 -18.28
CA ILE A 241 -1.47 -8.35 -17.81
C ILE A 241 -2.82 -8.39 -17.07
N ASN A 242 -3.27 -7.27 -16.51
CA ASN A 242 -4.58 -7.16 -15.86
C ASN A 242 -5.23 -5.83 -16.28
N ALA A 243 -6.12 -5.92 -17.27
CA ALA A 243 -6.73 -4.75 -17.91
C ALA A 243 -7.87 -4.14 -17.09
N ARG A 244 -8.19 -2.89 -17.39
CA ARG A 244 -9.40 -2.23 -16.92
C ARG A 244 -10.63 -2.76 -17.67
N HIS A 245 -11.77 -2.80 -16.97
CA HIS A 245 -13.04 -3.21 -17.58
C HIS A 245 -14.15 -2.21 -17.30
N TYR A 246 -14.94 -1.93 -18.33
CA TYR A 246 -16.10 -1.05 -18.23
C TYR A 246 -17.10 -1.55 -17.18
N HIS A 247 -17.61 -0.63 -16.37
CA HIS A 247 -18.61 -0.85 -15.33
C HIS A 247 -18.22 -1.90 -14.28
N THR A 248 -16.94 -1.94 -13.93
CA THR A 248 -16.38 -2.76 -12.84
C THR A 248 -15.65 -1.90 -11.82
N ILE A 249 -15.10 -2.53 -10.80
CA ILE A 249 -14.27 -1.85 -9.79
C ILE A 249 -12.97 -1.25 -10.37
N THR A 250 -12.58 -1.63 -11.59
CA THR A 250 -11.35 -1.21 -12.26
C THR A 250 -11.58 -0.27 -13.44
N GLU A 251 -12.78 0.26 -13.60
CA GLU A 251 -13.16 1.03 -14.81
C GLU A 251 -12.32 2.30 -15.03
N VAL A 252 -11.90 2.98 -13.95
CA VAL A 252 -11.09 4.19 -14.04
C VAL A 252 -9.61 3.83 -14.07
N LYS A 253 -9.14 3.06 -13.11
CA LYS A 253 -7.76 2.57 -13.02
C LYS A 253 -7.65 1.39 -12.06
N ASN A 254 -6.56 0.66 -12.19
CA ASN A 254 -6.13 -0.36 -11.24
C ASN A 254 -4.61 -0.36 -11.17
N GLY A 255 -4.07 -1.01 -10.16
CA GLY A 255 -2.63 -1.12 -9.97
C GLY A 255 -2.29 -2.15 -8.91
N GLU A 256 -1.08 -2.66 -8.96
CA GLU A 256 -0.55 -3.57 -7.95
C GLU A 256 -0.45 -2.86 -6.59
N GLY A 257 -0.72 -3.60 -5.53
CA GLY A 257 -0.50 -3.17 -4.16
C GLY A 257 0.91 -3.54 -3.68
N PRO A 258 1.07 -4.51 -2.76
CA PRO A 258 2.37 -5.07 -2.37
C PRO A 258 2.93 -6.03 -3.43
N HIS A 259 4.18 -6.46 -3.26
CA HIS A 259 4.74 -7.58 -4.04
C HIS A 259 3.91 -8.87 -3.84
N PRO A 260 3.81 -9.75 -4.86
CA PRO A 260 3.00 -10.96 -4.76
C PRO A 260 3.59 -11.98 -3.77
N ILE A 261 2.74 -12.81 -3.19
CA ILE A 261 3.12 -13.94 -2.34
C ILE A 261 3.22 -15.20 -3.19
N LYS A 262 4.38 -15.87 -3.14
CA LYS A 262 4.57 -17.17 -3.78
C LYS A 262 3.82 -18.26 -3.03
N THR A 263 3.01 -19.04 -3.74
CA THR A 263 2.26 -20.17 -3.17
C THR A 263 2.40 -21.41 -4.04
N PRO A 264 2.09 -22.61 -3.54
CA PRO A 264 2.12 -23.82 -4.38
C PRO A 264 1.14 -23.82 -5.56
N LYS A 265 0.18 -22.89 -5.58
CA LYS A 265 -0.89 -22.78 -6.62
C LYS A 265 -0.67 -21.67 -7.62
N GLY A 266 0.28 -20.79 -7.38
CA GLY A 266 0.53 -19.59 -8.19
C GLY A 266 1.05 -18.44 -7.35
N TRP A 267 1.24 -17.30 -7.98
CA TRP A 267 1.51 -16.04 -7.31
C TRP A 267 0.19 -15.41 -6.88
N LEU A 268 0.08 -15.10 -5.61
CA LEU A 268 -1.10 -14.45 -5.03
C LEU A 268 -0.87 -12.93 -5.02
N HIS A 269 -1.80 -12.18 -5.59
CA HIS A 269 -1.73 -10.74 -5.74
C HIS A 269 -2.83 -10.02 -4.96
N LEU A 270 -2.47 -8.89 -4.39
CA LEU A 270 -3.40 -7.91 -3.80
C LEU A 270 -3.25 -6.60 -4.58
N ALA A 271 -4.30 -6.19 -5.25
CA ALA A 271 -4.31 -5.01 -6.09
C ALA A 271 -5.42 -4.02 -5.67
N HIS A 272 -5.35 -2.79 -6.17
CA HIS A 272 -6.42 -1.82 -5.98
C HIS A 272 -7.16 -1.58 -7.29
N GLY A 273 -8.47 -1.44 -7.18
CA GLY A 273 -9.35 -1.02 -8.27
C GLY A 273 -9.98 0.33 -7.95
N VAL A 274 -10.22 1.13 -8.98
CA VAL A 274 -10.78 2.48 -8.84
C VAL A 274 -11.91 2.66 -9.83
N ARG A 275 -13.05 3.13 -9.31
CA ARG A 275 -14.19 3.53 -10.12
C ARG A 275 -14.64 4.95 -9.77
N ALA A 276 -15.30 5.59 -10.72
CA ALA A 276 -15.94 6.88 -10.49
C ALA A 276 -17.24 6.72 -9.67
N THR A 277 -17.52 7.71 -8.84
CA THR A 277 -18.77 7.88 -8.10
C THR A 277 -19.23 9.34 -8.23
N ALA A 278 -20.46 9.63 -7.79
CA ALA A 278 -20.96 11.02 -7.78
C ALA A 278 -20.11 11.95 -6.91
N ASP A 279 -19.44 11.40 -5.87
CA ASP A 279 -18.65 12.15 -4.89
C ASP A 279 -17.14 12.11 -5.18
N GLY A 280 -16.72 11.59 -6.32
CA GLY A 280 -15.30 11.44 -6.67
C GLY A 280 -14.91 10.00 -7.01
N LEU A 281 -13.75 9.55 -6.53
CA LEU A 281 -13.23 8.22 -6.81
C LEU A 281 -13.40 7.29 -5.61
N ARG A 282 -13.78 6.05 -5.88
CA ARG A 282 -13.79 4.98 -4.89
C ARG A 282 -12.65 4.00 -5.14
N TYR A 283 -11.81 3.81 -4.14
CA TYR A 283 -10.72 2.83 -4.14
C TYR A 283 -11.07 1.63 -3.29
N VAL A 284 -10.89 0.43 -3.86
CA VAL A 284 -11.10 -0.84 -3.20
C VAL A 284 -9.95 -1.78 -3.47
N LEU A 285 -9.73 -2.77 -2.61
CA LEU A 285 -8.76 -3.82 -2.87
C LEU A 285 -9.46 -5.01 -3.55
N TYR A 286 -8.75 -5.67 -4.46
CA TYR A 286 -9.16 -6.92 -5.08
C TYR A 286 -7.98 -7.88 -5.17
N MET A 287 -8.25 -9.15 -5.41
CA MET A 287 -7.24 -10.18 -5.50
C MET A 287 -7.29 -10.88 -6.85
N TYR A 288 -6.14 -11.38 -7.27
CA TYR A 288 -6.01 -12.28 -8.41
C TYR A 288 -4.81 -13.20 -8.21
N MET A 289 -4.69 -14.23 -9.02
CA MET A 289 -3.53 -15.13 -9.04
C MET A 289 -2.96 -15.24 -10.43
N THR A 290 -1.62 -15.37 -10.51
CA THR A 290 -0.91 -15.69 -11.76
C THR A 290 -0.20 -17.03 -11.65
N ALA A 291 0.13 -17.65 -12.78
CA ALA A 291 0.84 -18.91 -12.82
C ALA A 291 2.27 -18.77 -12.26
N LEU A 292 2.79 -19.85 -11.66
CA LEU A 292 4.16 -19.84 -11.10
C LEU A 292 5.24 -19.75 -12.17
N ASP A 293 5.02 -20.41 -13.29
CA ASP A 293 5.94 -20.49 -14.43
C ASP A 293 5.79 -19.31 -15.40
N ASP A 294 4.67 -18.58 -15.31
CA ASP A 294 4.40 -17.40 -16.12
C ASP A 294 3.65 -16.33 -15.29
N PRO A 295 4.37 -15.45 -14.58
CA PRO A 295 3.76 -14.39 -13.77
C PRO A 295 2.88 -13.40 -14.57
N THR A 296 2.88 -13.46 -15.89
CA THR A 296 2.01 -12.63 -16.74
C THR A 296 0.66 -13.27 -17.02
N LYS A 297 0.48 -14.56 -16.70
CA LYS A 297 -0.73 -15.31 -16.97
C LYS A 297 -1.65 -15.33 -15.75
N VAL A 298 -2.73 -14.56 -15.78
CA VAL A 298 -3.78 -14.62 -14.76
C VAL A 298 -4.49 -15.98 -14.84
N ILE A 299 -4.59 -16.69 -13.70
CA ILE A 299 -5.22 -18.02 -13.59
C ILE A 299 -6.48 -18.00 -12.74
N ALA A 300 -6.68 -16.98 -11.92
CA ALA A 300 -7.89 -16.78 -11.12
C ALA A 300 -8.06 -15.30 -10.77
N GLN A 301 -9.29 -14.79 -10.85
CA GLN A 301 -9.64 -13.43 -10.44
C GLN A 301 -11.10 -13.39 -9.99
N PRO A 302 -11.37 -13.36 -8.67
CA PRO A 302 -12.71 -13.15 -8.15
C PRO A 302 -13.35 -11.85 -8.67
N GLY A 303 -14.62 -11.89 -8.95
CA GLY A 303 -15.37 -10.69 -9.35
C GLY A 303 -15.57 -9.72 -8.18
N GLY A 304 -15.49 -8.44 -8.48
CA GLY A 304 -15.73 -7.38 -7.51
C GLY A 304 -14.56 -7.12 -6.54
N PHE A 305 -14.88 -6.56 -5.38
CA PHE A 305 -13.88 -6.18 -4.38
C PHE A 305 -13.62 -7.28 -3.34
N PHE A 306 -12.40 -7.30 -2.84
CA PHE A 306 -11.97 -8.11 -1.71
C PHE A 306 -12.15 -7.35 -0.38
N LEU A 307 -11.60 -6.14 -0.28
CA LEU A 307 -11.66 -5.31 0.91
C LEU A 307 -12.03 -3.87 0.54
N VAL A 308 -12.93 -3.30 1.32
CA VAL A 308 -13.45 -1.92 1.15
C VAL A 308 -13.45 -1.17 2.47
N PRO A 309 -13.47 0.18 2.45
CA PRO A 309 -13.70 0.96 3.65
C PRO A 309 -15.03 0.59 4.31
N GLN A 310 -15.08 0.64 5.65
CA GLN A 310 -16.27 0.39 6.46
C GLN A 310 -16.34 1.37 7.63
N GLY A 311 -17.55 1.84 7.97
CA GLY A 311 -17.74 2.75 9.09
C GLY A 311 -16.86 4.01 8.96
N ASP A 312 -16.08 4.31 9.99
CA ASP A 312 -15.21 5.49 10.04
C ASP A 312 -14.05 5.45 9.03
N GLU A 313 -13.78 4.29 8.41
CA GLU A 313 -12.77 4.17 7.37
C GLU A 313 -13.13 4.95 6.08
N TYR A 314 -14.40 5.35 5.92
CA TYR A 314 -14.82 6.19 4.79
C TYR A 314 -14.31 7.63 4.89
N LEU A 315 -13.99 8.12 6.08
CA LEU A 315 -13.74 9.53 6.39
C LEU A 315 -12.27 9.80 6.64
N GLY A 316 -11.72 10.81 6.00
CA GLY A 316 -10.36 11.27 6.16
C GLY A 316 -9.98 12.31 5.11
N ASP A 317 -8.69 12.37 4.75
CA ASP A 317 -8.16 13.35 3.80
C ASP A 317 -8.69 13.11 2.38
N VAL A 318 -8.77 11.84 1.96
CA VAL A 318 -9.44 11.41 0.72
C VAL A 318 -10.50 10.37 1.04
N MET A 319 -11.76 10.75 0.97
CA MET A 319 -12.88 9.87 1.33
C MET A 319 -12.99 8.64 0.44
N ASN A 320 -13.55 7.55 0.99
CA ASN A 320 -13.92 6.32 0.26
C ASN A 320 -12.72 5.57 -0.35
N VAL A 321 -11.58 5.57 0.35
CA VAL A 321 -10.34 4.90 -0.07
C VAL A 321 -9.96 3.79 0.90
N ALA A 322 -9.74 2.59 0.37
CA ALA A 322 -8.92 1.53 0.98
C ALA A 322 -7.75 1.24 0.03
N PHE A 323 -6.52 1.36 0.54
CA PHE A 323 -5.31 1.22 -0.25
C PHE A 323 -4.23 0.42 0.50
N ALA A 324 -3.52 -0.47 -0.17
CA ALA A 324 -2.50 -1.32 0.46
C ALA A 324 -1.22 -1.36 -0.38
N ASN A 325 -0.07 -1.17 0.28
CA ASN A 325 1.26 -1.31 -0.32
C ASN A 325 2.09 -2.39 0.37
N GLY A 326 1.57 -2.98 1.44
CA GLY A 326 2.31 -3.95 2.22
C GLY A 326 1.44 -5.06 2.77
N TRP A 327 1.93 -6.27 2.70
CA TRP A 327 1.47 -7.42 3.44
C TRP A 327 2.64 -8.31 3.84
N ILE A 328 2.41 -9.18 4.81
CA ILE A 328 3.39 -10.16 5.27
C ILE A 328 2.70 -11.51 5.35
N ALA A 329 3.26 -12.51 4.68
CA ALA A 329 2.93 -13.90 4.91
C ALA A 329 3.97 -14.50 5.86
N ASP A 330 3.53 -15.00 7.00
CA ASP A 330 4.37 -15.69 7.96
C ASP A 330 4.59 -17.15 7.58
N GLU A 331 5.61 -17.76 8.18
CA GLU A 331 5.97 -19.15 7.95
C GLU A 331 4.85 -20.15 8.33
N ASP A 332 3.99 -19.78 9.26
CA ASP A 332 2.80 -20.53 9.66
C ASP A 332 1.61 -20.37 8.70
N GLY A 333 1.79 -19.61 7.62
CA GLY A 333 0.77 -19.31 6.62
C GLY A 333 -0.18 -18.19 6.98
N LYS A 334 -0.03 -17.52 8.13
CA LYS A 334 -0.80 -16.34 8.50
C LYS A 334 -0.41 -15.15 7.62
N VAL A 335 -1.41 -14.39 7.14
CA VAL A 335 -1.20 -13.21 6.31
C VAL A 335 -1.70 -11.98 7.03
N PHE A 336 -0.85 -10.95 7.11
CA PHE A 336 -1.15 -9.63 7.63
C PHE A 336 -1.26 -8.67 6.45
N ILE A 337 -2.42 -8.08 6.25
CA ILE A 337 -2.70 -7.13 5.17
C ILE A 337 -2.76 -5.73 5.79
N TYR A 338 -1.76 -4.91 5.49
CA TYR A 338 -1.68 -3.53 5.97
C TYR A 338 -2.29 -2.60 4.93
N TYR A 339 -3.38 -1.93 5.29
CA TYR A 339 -4.07 -1.01 4.40
C TYR A 339 -4.32 0.34 5.06
N ALA A 340 -4.31 1.39 4.24
CA ALA A 340 -4.73 2.71 4.66
C ALA A 340 -6.20 2.91 4.38
N SER A 341 -6.87 3.68 5.24
CA SER A 341 -8.21 4.18 5.00
C SER A 341 -8.21 5.69 4.84
N ALA A 342 -8.96 6.15 3.83
CA ALA A 342 -9.22 7.56 3.55
C ALA A 342 -7.94 8.43 3.51
N ASP A 343 -6.81 7.85 3.07
CA ASP A 343 -5.46 8.44 3.01
C ASP A 343 -5.02 9.12 4.34
N THR A 344 -5.43 8.57 5.49
CA THR A 344 -5.21 9.24 6.78
C THR A 344 -4.55 8.33 7.82
N ARG A 345 -4.88 7.05 7.84
CA ARG A 345 -4.46 6.12 8.90
C ARG A 345 -4.30 4.70 8.40
N MET A 346 -3.45 3.94 9.09
CA MET A 346 -3.18 2.53 8.78
C MET A 346 -4.02 1.59 9.62
N HIS A 347 -4.48 0.54 8.98
CA HIS A 347 -5.19 -0.58 9.59
C HIS A 347 -4.50 -1.90 9.27
N VAL A 348 -4.93 -2.98 9.92
CA VAL A 348 -4.56 -4.34 9.59
C VAL A 348 -5.79 -5.22 9.43
N ALA A 349 -5.75 -6.10 8.44
CA ALA A 349 -6.62 -7.26 8.34
C ALA A 349 -5.76 -8.52 8.34
N THR A 350 -6.26 -9.62 8.89
CA THR A 350 -5.54 -10.89 8.94
C THR A 350 -6.29 -12.00 8.23
N SER A 351 -5.55 -12.89 7.58
CA SER A 351 -6.08 -14.07 6.89
C SER A 351 -5.06 -15.21 6.95
N THR A 352 -5.23 -16.21 6.11
CA THR A 352 -4.21 -17.22 5.84
C THR A 352 -4.03 -17.40 4.34
N VAL A 353 -2.84 -17.87 3.93
CA VAL A 353 -2.54 -18.17 2.52
C VAL A 353 -3.57 -19.11 1.93
N ASP A 354 -3.95 -20.17 2.67
CA ASP A 354 -4.94 -21.15 2.20
C ASP A 354 -6.33 -20.54 1.97
N LYS A 355 -6.80 -19.69 2.89
CA LYS A 355 -8.09 -18.97 2.72
C LYS A 355 -8.06 -18.05 1.51
N LEU A 356 -6.94 -17.34 1.30
CA LEU A 356 -6.81 -16.41 0.18
C LEU A 356 -6.73 -17.15 -1.16
N ILE A 357 -6.03 -18.30 -1.22
CA ILE A 357 -6.02 -19.19 -2.39
C ILE A 357 -7.44 -19.71 -2.67
N ASP A 358 -8.12 -20.23 -1.64
CA ASP A 358 -9.49 -20.74 -1.77
C ASP A 358 -10.44 -19.65 -2.29
N TYR A 359 -10.35 -18.44 -1.73
CA TYR A 359 -11.11 -17.29 -2.19
C TYR A 359 -10.84 -16.99 -3.67
N CYS A 360 -9.58 -16.93 -4.10
CA CYS A 360 -9.23 -16.64 -5.48
C CYS A 360 -9.69 -17.71 -6.45
N MET A 361 -9.52 -18.99 -6.09
CA MET A 361 -9.78 -20.12 -7.00
C MET A 361 -11.26 -20.52 -7.08
N ASN A 362 -12.05 -20.25 -6.04
CA ASN A 362 -13.41 -20.77 -5.92
C ASN A 362 -14.49 -19.68 -5.89
N THR A 363 -14.13 -18.39 -5.85
CA THR A 363 -15.08 -17.29 -6.01
C THR A 363 -15.32 -17.02 -7.50
N PRO A 364 -16.57 -16.86 -7.94
CA PRO A 364 -16.88 -16.58 -9.33
C PRO A 364 -16.21 -15.29 -9.84
N GLU A 365 -15.75 -15.33 -11.08
CA GLU A 365 -15.27 -14.16 -11.81
C GLU A 365 -16.44 -13.18 -12.10
N ASP A 366 -16.09 -11.92 -12.41
CA ASP A 366 -17.06 -10.93 -12.88
C ASP A 366 -17.57 -11.33 -14.27
N GLY A 367 -18.87 -11.59 -14.38
CA GLY A 367 -19.50 -11.96 -15.65
C GLY A 367 -19.75 -10.76 -16.58
N LEU A 368 -19.37 -9.55 -16.19
CA LEU A 368 -19.47 -8.28 -16.92
C LEU A 368 -20.88 -7.81 -17.28
N TYR A 369 -21.90 -8.60 -16.97
CA TYR A 369 -23.31 -8.32 -17.29
C TYR A 369 -24.23 -8.66 -16.12
N THR A 370 -25.27 -7.88 -15.93
CA THR A 370 -26.28 -8.12 -14.87
C THR A 370 -26.88 -9.53 -14.95
N ALA A 371 -27.14 -10.04 -16.17
CA ALA A 371 -27.68 -11.37 -16.36
C ALA A 371 -26.76 -12.47 -15.81
N ALA A 372 -25.44 -12.34 -15.99
CA ALA A 372 -24.45 -13.29 -15.47
C ALA A 372 -24.41 -13.26 -13.93
N SER A 373 -24.49 -12.08 -13.32
CA SER A 373 -24.57 -11.96 -11.85
C SER A 373 -25.81 -12.65 -11.29
N VAL A 374 -26.98 -12.45 -11.92
CA VAL A 374 -28.23 -13.10 -11.51
C VAL A 374 -28.13 -14.62 -11.66
N GLU A 375 -27.54 -15.11 -12.76
CA GLU A 375 -27.35 -16.54 -12.99
C GLU A 375 -26.42 -17.18 -11.95
N THR A 376 -25.32 -16.51 -11.60
CA THR A 376 -24.38 -16.95 -10.54
C THR A 376 -25.12 -17.11 -9.21
N ILE A 377 -25.95 -16.12 -8.83
CA ILE A 377 -26.76 -16.19 -7.59
C ILE A 377 -27.76 -17.36 -7.67
N LYS A 378 -28.45 -17.54 -8.79
CA LYS A 378 -29.41 -18.66 -8.97
C LYS A 378 -28.73 -20.02 -8.85
N LYS A 379 -27.54 -20.19 -9.42
CA LYS A 379 -26.75 -21.42 -9.30
C LYS A 379 -26.39 -21.71 -7.82
N LEU A 380 -25.97 -20.69 -7.07
CA LEU A 380 -25.67 -20.81 -5.65
C LEU A 380 -26.91 -21.19 -4.83
N VAL A 381 -28.04 -20.54 -5.07
CA VAL A 381 -29.33 -20.85 -4.43
C VAL A 381 -29.73 -22.31 -4.69
N ALA A 382 -29.60 -22.76 -5.95
CA ALA A 382 -29.93 -24.15 -6.32
C ALA A 382 -29.04 -25.16 -5.59
N LYS A 383 -27.71 -24.89 -5.55
CA LYS A 383 -26.75 -25.70 -4.82
C LYS A 383 -27.09 -25.78 -3.32
N ASN A 384 -27.44 -24.67 -2.70
CA ASN A 384 -27.78 -24.63 -1.26
C ASN A 384 -29.08 -25.37 -0.94
N LYS A 385 -30.06 -25.43 -1.87
CA LYS A 385 -31.27 -26.21 -1.68
C LYS A 385 -31.05 -27.73 -1.72
N THR A 386 -29.99 -28.18 -2.40
CA THR A 386 -29.61 -29.60 -2.43
C THR A 386 -28.75 -29.99 -1.25
N ASN A 387 -28.01 -29.06 -0.69
CA ASN A 387 -27.20 -29.24 0.53
C ASN A 387 -28.10 -28.97 1.76
N LYS A 388 -29.03 -29.88 2.06
CA LYS A 388 -29.77 -29.79 3.33
C LYS A 388 -28.81 -30.05 4.48
N MET A 389 -28.48 -29.00 5.27
CA MET A 389 -27.89 -29.17 6.60
C MET A 389 -28.92 -29.66 7.58
#